data_67778b596b5c9099f68dc3365128a1d0
#
_entry.id   67778b596b5c9099f68dc3365128a1d0
#
_cell.length_a   1.000
_cell.length_b   1.000
_cell.length_c   1.000
_cell.angle_alpha   90.00
_cell.angle_beta   90.00
_cell.angle_gamma   90.00
#
_symmetry.space_group_name_H-M   'P 1'
#
loop_
_entity.id
_entity.type
_entity.pdbx_description
1 polymer ?
#
loop_
_entity_poly.entity_id
_entity_poly.type
_entity_poly.pdbx_seq_one_letter_code
_entity_poly.pdbx_strand_id
1 'polypeptide(L)'
;MTPQEAVAAAFREEWGQVVATLIRVTGDWDLAEECAQDAFAQALDRWRRDGVPRRPGAWLTTTARHRAMDVLRREAVGARKLREAAMLTAPEEPYDDGGVQDDRLRLIFTCCHPALHIEARVALTLRTLAGLTTPEIARAFLVPEATMAQRLVRAKKKIRNAGIPYRVPPAHLLPERTTGVLGVIYLLFNEGYAATSGADLVRRNLCAEGIRLARVLARLMPDEPEALGLLALLLLHDARRGTRVDADGELVTLEDQDRTAWDHAEAEEGAALLERALRRGRPGPYQIQAAIAACHTTAATARDTDWADVAALYGELVRIVPSPVVRLNRAVAVGMAEGPDAGLALVAELEREGELSGYHLLPATRADLLRRSGRTTEAALAYERALELVENDAERRFLHKRLAECRSAQEPFVGGARTTPRHRRPR
;
A
#
# COMPACT_ATOMS: atom_id res chain seq x y z
N MET A 1 3.97 -19.71 23.57
CA MET A 1 4.11 -18.26 23.32
C MET A 1 4.75 -17.62 24.54
N THR A 2 5.92 -17.05 24.39
CA THR A 2 6.61 -16.33 25.46
C THR A 2 5.87 -15.01 25.79
N PRO A 3 6.07 -14.44 26.99
CA PRO A 3 5.49 -13.12 27.31
C PRO A 3 5.87 -12.02 26.31
N GLN A 4 7.09 -12.04 25.80
CA GLN A 4 7.55 -11.10 24.79
C GLN A 4 6.82 -11.27 23.46
N GLU A 5 6.64 -12.52 23.01
CA GLU A 5 5.85 -12.82 21.80
C GLU A 5 4.39 -12.39 21.96
N ALA A 6 3.82 -12.59 23.16
CA ALA A 6 2.46 -12.16 23.46
C ALA A 6 2.30 -10.63 23.44
N VAL A 7 3.26 -9.88 24.00
CA VAL A 7 3.25 -8.41 23.93
C VAL A 7 3.43 -7.93 22.50
N ALA A 8 4.32 -8.54 21.72
CA ALA A 8 4.52 -8.18 20.31
C ALA A 8 3.27 -8.48 19.46
N ALA A 9 2.56 -9.59 19.73
CA ALA A 9 1.29 -9.89 19.09
C ALA A 9 0.21 -8.87 19.47
N ALA A 10 0.05 -8.61 20.79
CA ALA A 10 -0.90 -7.63 21.29
C ALA A 10 -0.60 -6.21 20.77
N PHE A 11 0.67 -5.84 20.58
CA PHE A 11 1.03 -4.55 20.00
C PHE A 11 0.49 -4.43 18.56
N ARG A 12 0.69 -5.43 17.72
CA ARG A 12 0.19 -5.43 16.34
C ARG A 12 -1.34 -5.38 16.26
N GLU A 13 -2.02 -6.04 17.17
CA GLU A 13 -3.48 -6.18 17.13
C GLU A 13 -4.21 -5.03 17.82
N GLU A 14 -3.71 -4.56 18.96
CA GLU A 14 -4.44 -3.71 19.89
C GLU A 14 -3.96 -2.24 19.92
N TRP A 15 -2.75 -1.94 19.42
CA TRP A 15 -2.19 -0.59 19.47
C TRP A 15 -3.17 0.47 18.97
N GLY A 16 -3.70 0.28 17.74
CA GLY A 16 -4.63 1.24 17.14
C GLY A 16 -5.91 1.44 17.95
N GLN A 17 -6.43 0.37 18.61
CA GLN A 17 -7.61 0.45 19.46
C GLN A 17 -7.31 1.20 20.77
N VAL A 18 -6.17 0.90 21.39
CA VAL A 18 -5.76 1.56 22.64
C VAL A 18 -5.57 3.06 22.39
N VAL A 19 -4.79 3.43 21.38
CA VAL A 19 -4.55 4.85 21.02
C VAL A 19 -5.85 5.55 20.65
N ALA A 20 -6.71 4.94 19.84
CA ALA A 20 -8.00 5.52 19.44
C ALA A 20 -8.88 5.82 20.65
N THR A 21 -8.99 4.87 21.59
CA THR A 21 -9.75 5.05 22.82
C THR A 21 -9.17 6.18 23.67
N LEU A 22 -7.84 6.25 23.78
CA LEU A 22 -7.20 7.29 24.59
C LEU A 22 -7.36 8.68 23.96
N ILE A 23 -7.26 8.83 22.64
CA ILE A 23 -7.53 10.11 21.95
C ILE A 23 -8.96 10.57 22.23
N ARG A 24 -9.94 9.66 22.18
CA ARG A 24 -11.33 10.00 22.52
C ARG A 24 -11.49 10.49 23.98
N VAL A 25 -10.76 9.88 24.90
CA VAL A 25 -10.87 10.21 26.35
C VAL A 25 -10.09 11.47 26.71
N THR A 26 -8.93 11.67 26.11
CA THR A 26 -8.01 12.77 26.50
C THR A 26 -8.13 14.00 25.59
N GLY A 27 -8.55 13.83 24.34
CA GLY A 27 -8.46 14.86 23.29
C GLY A 27 -7.03 15.18 22.86
N ASP A 28 -6.03 14.55 23.45
CA ASP A 28 -4.61 14.77 23.19
C ASP A 28 -3.94 13.56 22.57
N TRP A 29 -3.37 13.76 21.37
CA TRP A 29 -2.73 12.71 20.57
C TRP A 29 -1.38 12.26 21.14
N ASP A 30 -0.61 13.21 21.68
CA ASP A 30 0.72 12.94 22.21
C ASP A 30 0.60 12.21 23.55
N LEU A 31 -0.29 12.67 24.44
CA LEU A 31 -0.60 12.00 25.68
C LEU A 31 -1.17 10.59 25.46
N ALA A 32 -2.03 10.41 24.46
CA ALA A 32 -2.60 9.10 24.12
C ALA A 32 -1.51 8.10 23.70
N GLU A 33 -0.59 8.52 22.81
CA GLU A 33 0.52 7.69 22.38
C GLU A 33 1.47 7.35 23.55
N GLU A 34 1.82 8.33 24.40
CA GLU A 34 2.68 8.12 25.57
C GLU A 34 2.07 7.11 26.56
N CYS A 35 0.81 7.30 26.92
CA CYS A 35 0.12 6.40 27.85
C CYS A 35 -0.06 4.99 27.26
N ALA A 36 -0.26 4.86 25.95
CA ALA A 36 -0.28 3.57 25.29
C ALA A 36 1.09 2.89 25.38
N GLN A 37 2.19 3.59 25.05
CA GLN A 37 3.55 3.06 25.16
C GLN A 37 3.87 2.61 26.59
N ASP A 38 3.51 3.40 27.61
CA ASP A 38 3.67 3.04 29.02
C ASP A 38 2.94 1.75 29.37
N ALA A 39 1.72 1.54 28.85
CA ALA A 39 0.95 0.34 29.12
C ALA A 39 1.59 -0.92 28.49
N PHE A 40 2.12 -0.82 27.28
CA PHE A 40 2.86 -1.90 26.64
C PHE A 40 4.20 -2.18 27.34
N ALA A 41 4.90 -1.15 27.79
CA ALA A 41 6.11 -1.32 28.61
C ALA A 41 5.80 -2.05 29.93
N GLN A 42 4.70 -1.68 30.62
CA GLN A 42 4.26 -2.39 31.83
C GLN A 42 3.85 -3.84 31.52
N ALA A 43 3.27 -4.12 30.36
CA ALA A 43 2.91 -5.48 29.96
C ALA A 43 4.14 -6.39 29.88
N LEU A 44 5.29 -5.90 29.35
CA LEU A 44 6.54 -6.66 29.30
C LEU A 44 6.99 -7.18 30.67
N ASP A 45 6.81 -6.37 31.72
CA ASP A 45 7.20 -6.74 33.08
C ASP A 45 6.13 -7.56 33.79
N ARG A 46 4.86 -7.15 33.72
CA ARG A 46 3.77 -7.81 34.45
C ARG A 46 3.42 -9.17 33.86
N TRP A 47 3.33 -9.30 32.55
CA TRP A 47 2.98 -10.58 31.90
C TRP A 47 4.07 -11.63 32.05
N ARG A 48 5.32 -11.19 32.31
CA ARG A 48 6.40 -12.12 32.69
C ARG A 48 6.19 -12.73 34.09
N ARG A 49 5.65 -11.96 35.03
CA ARG A 49 5.45 -12.39 36.43
C ARG A 49 4.11 -13.05 36.65
N ASP A 50 3.06 -12.45 36.10
CA ASP A 50 1.66 -12.76 36.44
C ASP A 50 0.99 -13.61 35.37
N GLY A 51 1.69 -13.85 34.23
CA GLY A 51 1.13 -14.51 33.04
C GLY A 51 0.37 -13.55 32.13
N VAL A 52 0.15 -13.99 30.89
CA VAL A 52 -0.61 -13.22 29.88
C VAL A 52 -2.09 -13.22 30.25
N PRO A 53 -2.77 -12.08 30.35
CA PRO A 53 -4.18 -12.02 30.69
C PRO A 53 -5.05 -12.65 29.59
N ARG A 54 -6.22 -13.17 29.95
CA ARG A 54 -7.18 -13.78 29.00
C ARG A 54 -7.65 -12.80 27.89
N ARG A 55 -7.64 -11.49 28.21
CA ARG A 55 -8.06 -10.42 27.28
C ARG A 55 -6.99 -9.32 27.28
N PRO A 56 -5.88 -9.51 26.53
CA PRO A 56 -4.74 -8.59 26.49
C PRO A 56 -5.13 -7.14 26.15
N GLY A 57 -5.96 -6.94 25.13
CA GLY A 57 -6.40 -5.60 24.71
C GLY A 57 -7.18 -4.86 25.78
N ALA A 58 -8.08 -5.55 26.51
CA ALA A 58 -8.82 -4.94 27.60
C ALA A 58 -7.90 -4.52 28.77
N TRP A 59 -6.89 -5.34 29.08
CA TRP A 59 -5.89 -5.03 30.10
C TRP A 59 -5.06 -3.80 29.71
N LEU A 60 -4.58 -3.76 28.46
CA LEU A 60 -3.79 -2.65 27.91
C LEU A 60 -4.60 -1.35 27.94
N THR A 61 -5.83 -1.37 27.42
CA THR A 61 -6.72 -0.21 27.39
C THR A 61 -6.99 0.33 28.79
N THR A 62 -7.28 -0.56 29.75
CA THR A 62 -7.51 -0.17 31.14
C THR A 62 -6.27 0.45 31.77
N THR A 63 -5.11 -0.18 31.59
CA THR A 63 -3.82 0.31 32.13
C THR A 63 -3.48 1.67 31.56
N ALA A 64 -3.57 1.82 30.22
CA ALA A 64 -3.29 3.08 29.54
C ALA A 64 -4.27 4.19 29.95
N ARG A 65 -5.57 3.87 30.12
CA ARG A 65 -6.59 4.81 30.57
C ARG A 65 -6.33 5.30 32.01
N HIS A 66 -5.96 4.41 32.92
CA HIS A 66 -5.60 4.80 34.29
C HIS A 66 -4.41 5.78 34.26
N ARG A 67 -3.38 5.47 33.46
CA ARG A 67 -2.22 6.34 33.30
C ARG A 67 -2.62 7.73 32.77
N ALA A 68 -3.44 7.79 31.72
CA ALA A 68 -3.92 9.04 31.15
C ALA A 68 -4.73 9.88 32.17
N MET A 69 -5.63 9.23 32.91
CA MET A 69 -6.41 9.90 33.97
C MET A 69 -5.53 10.43 35.09
N ASP A 70 -4.47 9.73 35.47
CA ASP A 70 -3.52 10.19 36.50
C ASP A 70 -2.73 11.43 36.03
N VAL A 71 -2.33 11.47 34.74
CA VAL A 71 -1.67 12.66 34.17
C VAL A 71 -2.63 13.83 34.16
N LEU A 72 -3.84 13.66 33.62
CA LEU A 72 -4.86 14.73 33.55
C LEU A 72 -5.24 15.25 34.94
N ARG A 73 -5.35 14.39 35.94
CA ARG A 73 -5.60 14.82 37.34
C ARG A 73 -4.47 15.69 37.89
N ARG A 74 -3.21 15.32 37.66
CA ARG A 74 -2.04 16.10 38.07
C ARG A 74 -2.00 17.47 37.40
N GLU A 75 -2.27 17.50 36.09
CA GLU A 75 -2.34 18.76 35.33
C GLU A 75 -3.52 19.63 35.78
N ALA A 76 -4.70 19.05 36.04
CA ALA A 76 -5.86 19.77 36.56
C ALA A 76 -5.60 20.35 37.95
N VAL A 77 -4.90 19.61 38.83
CA VAL A 77 -4.47 20.11 40.15
C VAL A 77 -3.45 21.24 40.00
N GLY A 78 -2.49 21.09 39.07
CA GLY A 78 -1.54 22.16 38.72
C GLY A 78 -2.22 23.39 38.13
N ALA A 79 -3.16 23.20 37.18
CA ALA A 79 -3.94 24.26 36.56
C ALA A 79 -4.92 24.94 37.56
N ARG A 80 -5.46 24.15 38.55
CA ARG A 80 -6.30 24.73 39.61
C ARG A 80 -5.50 25.61 40.54
N LYS A 81 -4.27 25.23 40.87
CA LYS A 81 -3.35 26.09 41.63
C LYS A 81 -2.95 27.35 40.85
N LEU A 82 -2.86 27.27 39.51
CA LEU A 82 -2.66 28.43 38.64
C LEU A 82 -3.96 29.23 38.40
N ARG A 83 -5.14 28.57 38.37
CA ARG A 83 -6.45 29.21 38.15
C ARG A 83 -7.06 29.81 39.44
N GLU A 84 -6.63 29.40 40.60
CA GLU A 84 -6.88 30.18 41.84
C GLU A 84 -6.24 31.58 41.76
N ALA A 85 -5.30 31.77 40.79
CA ALA A 85 -4.74 33.07 40.42
C ALA A 85 -5.40 33.73 39.17
N ALA A 86 -6.29 33.07 38.43
CA ALA A 86 -6.97 33.59 37.23
C ALA A 86 -8.32 32.88 36.99
N MET A 87 -9.41 33.58 37.30
CA MET A 87 -10.80 33.11 37.15
C MET A 87 -11.25 32.83 35.72
N LEU A 88 -12.07 31.75 35.56
CA LEU A 88 -13.16 31.49 34.61
C LEU A 88 -12.83 30.94 33.22
N THR A 89 -13.21 29.67 32.95
CA THR A 89 -14.15 29.28 31.87
C THR A 89 -14.62 27.84 32.05
N ALA A 90 -15.89 27.57 31.70
CA ALA A 90 -16.62 26.34 31.92
C ALA A 90 -16.17 25.14 31.01
N PRO A 91 -16.39 23.89 31.44
CA PRO A 91 -16.11 22.72 30.62
C PRO A 91 -17.21 22.50 29.57
N GLU A 92 -16.81 22.21 28.34
CA GLU A 92 -17.70 21.66 27.31
C GLU A 92 -18.18 20.24 27.73
N GLU A 93 -19.48 20.01 27.63
CA GLU A 93 -20.11 18.73 27.92
C GLU A 93 -19.65 17.63 26.95
N PRO A 94 -19.52 16.37 27.41
CA PRO A 94 -19.24 15.24 26.52
C PRO A 94 -20.45 14.99 25.62
N TYR A 95 -20.29 15.08 24.34
CA TYR A 95 -21.29 14.67 23.35
C TYR A 95 -21.50 13.17 23.47
N ASP A 96 -22.71 12.76 23.84
CA ASP A 96 -23.17 11.36 23.85
C ASP A 96 -23.49 10.93 22.41
N ASP A 97 -22.58 10.18 21.80
CA ASP A 97 -22.72 9.60 20.47
C ASP A 97 -23.33 8.18 20.67
N GLY A 98 -24.66 8.10 20.68
CA GLY A 98 -25.46 6.91 20.95
C GLY A 98 -25.26 5.77 19.95
N GLY A 99 -24.13 5.11 20.01
CA GLY A 99 -23.82 3.90 19.28
C GLY A 99 -22.38 3.45 19.53
N VAL A 100 -22.18 2.18 19.84
CA VAL A 100 -20.84 1.57 20.02
C VAL A 100 -20.14 1.50 18.65
N GLN A 101 -19.72 2.65 18.14
CA GLN A 101 -18.83 2.69 16.98
C GLN A 101 -17.39 2.46 17.49
N ASP A 102 -16.67 1.56 16.83
CA ASP A 102 -15.27 1.28 17.14
C ASP A 102 -14.43 2.56 17.02
N ASP A 103 -13.73 2.96 18.07
CA ASP A 103 -12.90 4.18 18.11
C ASP A 103 -11.84 4.19 17.01
N ARG A 104 -11.42 3.03 16.51
CA ARG A 104 -10.50 2.92 15.35
C ARG A 104 -11.10 3.52 14.09
N LEU A 105 -12.40 3.37 13.86
CA LEU A 105 -13.05 3.96 12.70
C LEU A 105 -13.01 5.49 12.77
N ARG A 106 -13.27 6.05 13.96
CA ARG A 106 -13.11 7.51 14.20
C ARG A 106 -11.69 7.97 13.92
N LEU A 107 -10.69 7.22 14.40
CA LEU A 107 -9.28 7.52 14.18
C LEU A 107 -8.90 7.45 12.70
N ILE A 108 -9.35 6.41 11.98
CA ILE A 108 -9.11 6.25 10.54
C ILE A 108 -9.64 7.47 9.77
N PHE A 109 -10.89 7.86 9.98
CA PHE A 109 -11.48 8.99 9.27
C PHE A 109 -10.85 10.33 9.64
N THR A 110 -10.34 10.46 10.87
CA THR A 110 -9.62 11.67 11.29
C THR A 110 -8.24 11.74 10.66
N CYS A 111 -7.46 10.64 10.66
CA CYS A 111 -6.15 10.55 10.01
C CYS A 111 -6.24 10.79 8.49
N CYS A 112 -7.30 10.30 7.85
CA CYS A 112 -7.51 10.41 6.40
C CYS A 112 -8.33 11.64 6.00
N HIS A 113 -8.46 12.66 6.87
CA HIS A 113 -9.26 13.84 6.58
C HIS A 113 -8.74 14.62 5.35
N PRO A 114 -9.60 15.06 4.39
CA PRO A 114 -9.17 15.72 3.16
C PRO A 114 -8.43 17.03 3.36
N ALA A 115 -8.59 17.70 4.49
CA ALA A 115 -7.82 18.90 4.83
C ALA A 115 -6.33 18.62 5.10
N LEU A 116 -5.90 17.37 5.24
CA LEU A 116 -4.51 16.97 5.36
C LEU A 116 -3.94 16.61 3.99
N HIS A 117 -2.67 16.94 3.73
CA HIS A 117 -1.95 16.46 2.55
C HIS A 117 -1.81 14.93 2.58
N ILE A 118 -1.76 14.29 1.42
CA ILE A 118 -1.78 12.83 1.31
C ILE A 118 -0.63 12.18 2.08
N GLU A 119 0.58 12.73 2.02
CA GLU A 119 1.75 12.22 2.73
C GLU A 119 1.58 12.31 4.25
N ALA A 120 0.89 13.34 4.72
CA ALA A 120 0.57 13.50 6.14
C ALA A 120 -0.50 12.50 6.59
N ARG A 121 -1.49 12.20 5.75
CA ARG A 121 -2.50 11.16 6.03
C ARG A 121 -1.84 9.80 6.17
N VAL A 122 -0.99 9.42 5.21
CA VAL A 122 -0.27 8.14 5.23
C VAL A 122 0.63 8.05 6.46
N ALA A 123 1.46 9.08 6.72
CA ALA A 123 2.37 9.09 7.87
C ALA A 123 1.61 9.01 9.21
N LEU A 124 0.51 9.76 9.35
CA LEU A 124 -0.29 9.77 10.56
C LEU A 124 -1.00 8.42 10.77
N THR A 125 -1.54 7.82 9.71
CA THR A 125 -2.17 6.48 9.74
C THR A 125 -1.17 5.41 10.20
N LEU A 126 0.05 5.41 9.66
CA LEU A 126 1.10 4.49 10.09
C LEU A 126 1.48 4.70 11.55
N ARG A 127 1.62 5.95 11.99
CA ARG A 127 1.98 6.27 13.36
C ARG A 127 0.93 5.81 14.37
N THR A 128 -0.32 6.20 14.12
CA THR A 128 -1.39 6.07 15.13
C THR A 128 -2.15 4.74 15.05
N LEU A 129 -2.36 4.20 13.86
CA LEU A 129 -3.11 2.95 13.67
C LEU A 129 -2.19 1.73 13.58
N ALA A 130 -1.05 1.87 12.89
CA ALA A 130 -0.11 0.77 12.72
C ALA A 130 0.95 0.72 13.83
N GLY A 131 1.15 1.80 14.59
CA GLY A 131 2.11 1.85 15.69
C GLY A 131 3.58 1.99 15.25
N LEU A 132 3.83 2.31 13.99
CA LEU A 132 5.19 2.49 13.50
C LEU A 132 5.85 3.69 14.17
N THR A 133 7.15 3.56 14.43
CA THR A 133 7.97 4.67 14.94
C THR A 133 8.28 5.67 13.84
N THR A 134 8.58 6.92 14.21
CA THR A 134 8.97 7.96 13.25
C THR A 134 10.18 7.54 12.38
N PRO A 135 11.25 6.94 12.93
CA PRO A 135 12.35 6.42 12.10
C PRO A 135 11.93 5.32 11.11
N GLU A 136 11.01 4.42 11.49
CA GLU A 136 10.50 3.37 10.59
C GLU A 136 9.72 3.97 9.42
N ILE A 137 8.84 4.94 9.70
CA ILE A 137 8.09 5.65 8.67
C ILE A 137 9.03 6.45 7.76
N ALA A 138 10.01 7.14 8.34
CA ALA A 138 10.99 7.92 7.58
C ALA A 138 11.80 7.05 6.61
N ARG A 139 12.27 5.87 7.09
CA ARG A 139 12.96 4.89 6.24
C ARG A 139 12.05 4.34 5.15
N ALA A 140 10.78 4.06 5.47
CA ALA A 140 9.82 3.53 4.52
C ALA A 140 9.55 4.48 3.34
N PHE A 141 9.63 5.78 3.56
CA PHE A 141 9.41 6.81 2.54
C PHE A 141 10.69 7.53 2.08
N LEU A 142 11.86 7.00 2.44
CA LEU A 142 13.18 7.53 2.07
C LEU A 142 13.34 9.03 2.33
N VAL A 143 12.79 9.51 3.45
CA VAL A 143 12.92 10.90 3.89
C VAL A 143 13.72 10.98 5.19
N PRO A 144 14.41 12.11 5.48
CA PRO A 144 15.08 12.31 6.75
C PRO A 144 14.09 12.22 7.94
N GLU A 145 14.53 11.62 9.05
CA GLU A 145 13.70 11.45 10.25
C GLU A 145 13.14 12.79 10.76
N ALA A 146 13.96 13.84 10.76
CA ALA A 146 13.53 15.17 11.15
C ALA A 146 12.39 15.71 10.29
N THR A 147 12.42 15.43 8.98
CA THR A 147 11.35 15.82 8.04
C THR A 147 10.06 15.08 8.37
N MET A 148 10.15 13.76 8.65
CA MET A 148 8.98 12.96 9.01
C MET A 148 8.39 13.40 10.37
N ALA A 149 9.25 13.65 11.37
CA ALA A 149 8.82 14.18 12.66
C ALA A 149 8.07 15.50 12.52
N GLN A 150 8.61 16.46 11.75
CA GLN A 150 7.92 17.73 11.47
C GLN A 150 6.59 17.53 10.72
N ARG A 151 6.52 16.58 9.79
CA ARG A 151 5.28 16.24 9.06
C ARG A 151 4.19 15.78 10.02
N LEU A 152 4.52 14.87 10.94
CA LEU A 152 3.60 14.36 11.96
C LEU A 152 3.13 15.48 12.92
N VAL A 153 4.05 16.31 13.41
CA VAL A 153 3.72 17.46 14.27
C VAL A 153 2.79 18.43 13.57
N ARG A 154 3.08 18.79 12.31
CA ARG A 154 2.22 19.69 11.51
C ARG A 154 0.85 19.06 11.26
N ALA A 155 0.75 17.75 11.01
CA ALA A 155 -0.51 17.06 10.83
C ALA A 155 -1.38 17.12 12.11
N LYS A 156 -0.83 16.77 13.27
CA LYS A 156 -1.51 16.85 14.57
C LYS A 156 -1.94 18.30 14.88
N LYS A 157 -1.06 19.28 14.64
CA LYS A 157 -1.38 20.70 14.79
C LYS A 157 -2.50 21.15 13.84
N LYS A 158 -2.51 20.66 12.59
CA LYS A 158 -3.56 20.98 11.61
C LYS A 158 -4.91 20.42 12.06
N ILE A 159 -4.94 19.19 12.57
CA ILE A 159 -6.16 18.59 13.13
C ILE A 159 -6.74 19.47 14.23
N ARG A 160 -5.91 19.86 15.20
CA ARG A 160 -6.30 20.69 16.32
C ARG A 160 -6.78 22.08 15.87
N ASN A 161 -5.99 22.79 15.04
CA ASN A 161 -6.28 24.16 14.65
C ASN A 161 -7.46 24.29 13.68
N ALA A 162 -7.68 23.29 12.83
CA ALA A 162 -8.80 23.30 11.89
C ALA A 162 -10.08 22.70 12.50
N GLY A 163 -10.05 22.31 13.78
CA GLY A 163 -11.20 21.70 14.46
C GLY A 163 -11.68 20.42 13.78
N ILE A 164 -10.76 19.61 13.22
CA ILE A 164 -11.14 18.35 12.57
C ILE A 164 -11.75 17.43 13.62
N PRO A 165 -13.04 17.06 13.47
CA PRO A 165 -13.73 16.33 14.51
C PRO A 165 -13.24 14.87 14.60
N TYR A 166 -13.11 14.38 15.84
CA TYR A 166 -12.79 12.98 16.13
C TYR A 166 -14.05 12.12 16.10
N ARG A 167 -14.59 11.89 14.92
CA ARG A 167 -15.84 11.12 14.72
C ARG A 167 -15.89 10.44 13.35
N VAL A 168 -16.78 9.46 13.23
CA VAL A 168 -17.17 8.94 11.91
C VAL A 168 -17.95 10.03 11.17
N PRO A 169 -17.70 10.25 9.87
CA PRO A 169 -18.45 11.22 9.08
C PRO A 169 -19.95 10.91 9.06
N PRO A 170 -20.82 11.91 8.94
CA PRO A 170 -22.24 11.68 8.73
C PRO A 170 -22.48 10.97 7.40
N ALA A 171 -23.61 10.25 7.27
CA ALA A 171 -23.91 9.36 6.16
C ALA A 171 -23.74 10.00 4.76
N HIS A 172 -24.09 11.28 4.61
CA HIS A 172 -23.97 11.99 3.32
C HIS A 172 -22.51 12.28 2.90
N LEU A 173 -21.55 12.31 3.83
CA LEU A 173 -20.12 12.50 3.56
C LEU A 173 -19.35 11.17 3.53
N LEU A 174 -19.98 10.09 4.00
CA LEU A 174 -19.29 8.81 4.20
C LEU A 174 -18.70 8.24 2.90
N PRO A 175 -19.38 8.27 1.73
CA PRO A 175 -18.82 7.74 0.49
C PRO A 175 -17.51 8.41 0.08
N GLU A 176 -17.48 9.76 0.05
CA GLU A 176 -16.28 10.54 -0.30
C GLU A 176 -15.14 10.28 0.68
N ARG A 177 -15.47 10.26 1.97
CA ARG A 177 -14.50 10.05 3.03
C ARG A 177 -13.94 8.63 3.03
N THR A 178 -14.76 7.63 2.72
CA THR A 178 -14.33 6.23 2.57
C THR A 178 -13.38 6.09 1.39
N THR A 179 -13.67 6.72 0.25
CA THR A 179 -12.75 6.76 -0.89
C THR A 179 -11.38 7.30 -0.49
N GLY A 180 -11.32 8.36 0.32
CA GLY A 180 -10.06 8.91 0.84
C GLY A 180 -9.30 7.93 1.74
N VAL A 181 -10.00 7.16 2.57
CA VAL A 181 -9.39 6.12 3.43
C VAL A 181 -8.82 4.99 2.59
N LEU A 182 -9.62 4.47 1.64
CA LEU A 182 -9.20 3.40 0.74
C LEU A 182 -7.94 3.80 -0.04
N GLY A 183 -7.91 5.06 -0.55
CA GLY A 183 -6.75 5.59 -1.26
C GLY A 183 -5.49 5.64 -0.41
N VAL A 184 -5.58 5.99 0.88
CA VAL A 184 -4.43 5.98 1.81
C VAL A 184 -3.90 4.57 2.03
N ILE A 185 -4.78 3.59 2.26
CA ILE A 185 -4.37 2.19 2.48
C ILE A 185 -3.75 1.61 1.20
N TYR A 186 -4.35 1.91 0.04
CA TYR A 186 -3.83 1.48 -1.26
C TYR A 186 -2.44 2.05 -1.54
N LEU A 187 -2.22 3.35 -1.33
CA LEU A 187 -0.91 3.99 -1.51
C LEU A 187 0.14 3.40 -0.57
N LEU A 188 -0.24 3.11 0.67
CA LEU A 188 0.64 2.46 1.63
C LEU A 188 1.09 1.08 1.14
N PHE A 189 0.16 0.27 0.67
CA PHE A 189 0.46 -1.05 0.15
C PHE A 189 1.32 -0.96 -1.12
N ASN A 190 0.98 -0.07 -2.05
CA ASN A 190 1.72 0.10 -3.29
C ASN A 190 3.19 0.48 -3.05
N GLU A 191 3.46 1.39 -2.09
CA GLU A 191 4.84 1.73 -1.71
C GLU A 191 5.58 0.52 -1.10
N GLY A 192 4.85 -0.39 -0.48
CA GLY A 192 5.40 -1.67 -0.02
C GLY A 192 5.62 -2.69 -1.11
N TYR A 193 4.72 -2.73 -2.10
CA TYR A 193 4.69 -3.74 -3.15
C TYR A 193 5.59 -3.41 -4.34
N ALA A 194 5.71 -2.14 -4.69
CA ALA A 194 6.54 -1.62 -5.77
C ALA A 194 7.11 -0.27 -5.32
N ALA A 195 8.23 -0.31 -4.60
CA ALA A 195 8.88 0.88 -4.09
C ALA A 195 9.26 1.84 -5.22
N THR A 196 8.86 3.11 -5.10
CA THR A 196 9.08 4.13 -6.13
C THR A 196 10.55 4.46 -6.31
N SER A 197 11.39 4.24 -5.28
CA SER A 197 12.83 4.54 -5.29
C SER A 197 13.60 3.67 -4.30
N GLY A 198 14.92 3.59 -4.46
CA GLY A 198 15.82 2.84 -3.59
C GLY A 198 16.24 1.48 -4.15
N ALA A 199 17.01 0.74 -3.34
CA ALA A 199 17.61 -0.53 -3.76
C ALA A 199 16.60 -1.68 -3.86
N ASP A 200 15.63 -1.72 -2.94
CA ASP A 200 14.66 -2.81 -2.85
C ASP A 200 13.37 -2.48 -3.62
N LEU A 201 12.90 -3.44 -4.41
CA LEU A 201 11.61 -3.33 -5.09
C LEU A 201 10.43 -3.52 -4.10
N VAL A 202 10.59 -4.37 -3.09
CA VAL A 202 9.52 -4.78 -2.18
C VAL A 202 9.87 -4.47 -0.72
N ARG A 203 9.00 -3.71 -0.04
CA ARG A 203 9.08 -3.38 1.39
C ARG A 203 8.01 -4.16 2.16
N ARG A 204 8.33 -5.39 2.55
CA ARG A 204 7.39 -6.37 3.14
C ARG A 204 6.59 -5.82 4.32
N ASN A 205 7.19 -4.99 5.17
CA ASN A 205 6.51 -4.42 6.34
C ASN A 205 5.35 -3.50 5.96
N LEU A 206 5.47 -2.72 4.88
CA LEU A 206 4.40 -1.84 4.41
C LEU A 206 3.26 -2.62 3.77
N CYS A 207 3.55 -3.69 3.02
CA CYS A 207 2.50 -4.58 2.49
C CYS A 207 1.67 -5.17 3.63
N ALA A 208 2.34 -5.76 4.63
CA ALA A 208 1.67 -6.38 5.77
C ALA A 208 0.80 -5.37 6.54
N GLU A 209 1.27 -4.13 6.76
CA GLU A 209 0.48 -3.09 7.42
C GLU A 209 -0.70 -2.61 6.56
N GLY A 210 -0.52 -2.48 5.25
CA GLY A 210 -1.61 -2.18 4.30
C GLY A 210 -2.73 -3.22 4.39
N ILE A 211 -2.38 -4.50 4.33
CA ILE A 211 -3.34 -5.61 4.46
C ILE A 211 -4.02 -5.60 5.83
N ARG A 212 -3.26 -5.40 6.92
CA ARG A 212 -3.81 -5.34 8.27
C ARG A 212 -4.85 -4.22 8.40
N LEU A 213 -4.55 -3.02 7.90
CA LEU A 213 -5.46 -1.89 7.92
C LEU A 213 -6.69 -2.13 7.04
N ALA A 214 -6.53 -2.72 5.86
CA ALA A 214 -7.64 -3.10 5.00
C ALA A 214 -8.55 -4.14 5.67
N ARG A 215 -8.00 -5.14 6.38
CA ARG A 215 -8.78 -6.10 7.18
C ARG A 215 -9.55 -5.42 8.33
N VAL A 216 -8.94 -4.45 9.01
CA VAL A 216 -9.63 -3.66 10.03
C VAL A 216 -10.80 -2.90 9.42
N LEU A 217 -10.57 -2.19 8.30
CA LEU A 217 -11.60 -1.43 7.62
C LEU A 217 -12.76 -2.33 7.13
N ALA A 218 -12.46 -3.46 6.49
CA ALA A 218 -13.46 -4.41 6.02
C ALA A 218 -14.32 -5.00 7.15
N ARG A 219 -13.75 -5.19 8.35
CA ARG A 219 -14.51 -5.61 9.55
C ARG A 219 -15.38 -4.51 10.11
N LEU A 220 -14.93 -3.26 10.09
CA LEU A 220 -15.64 -2.10 10.62
C LEU A 220 -16.71 -1.59 9.67
N MET A 221 -16.58 -1.87 8.38
CA MET A 221 -17.49 -1.46 7.32
C MET A 221 -17.89 -2.68 6.44
N PRO A 222 -18.59 -3.69 7.00
CA PRO A 222 -18.85 -4.95 6.30
C PRO A 222 -19.81 -4.79 5.09
N ASP A 223 -20.55 -3.69 5.05
CA ASP A 223 -21.49 -3.36 3.98
C ASP A 223 -20.89 -2.46 2.89
N GLU A 224 -19.62 -2.07 3.04
CA GLU A 224 -18.89 -1.29 2.04
C GLU A 224 -18.15 -2.22 1.06
N PRO A 225 -18.67 -2.40 -0.18
CA PRO A 225 -18.07 -3.36 -1.11
C PRO A 225 -16.66 -2.98 -1.55
N GLU A 226 -16.34 -1.68 -1.61
CA GLU A 226 -14.98 -1.24 -1.97
C GLU A 226 -13.95 -1.50 -0.87
N ALA A 227 -14.36 -1.58 0.40
CA ALA A 227 -13.47 -2.02 1.47
C ALA A 227 -13.10 -3.51 1.33
N LEU A 228 -14.07 -4.35 0.94
CA LEU A 228 -13.83 -5.75 0.60
C LEU A 228 -13.01 -5.88 -0.69
N GLY A 229 -13.32 -5.07 -1.71
CA GLY A 229 -12.61 -5.03 -2.99
C GLY A 229 -11.13 -4.64 -2.82
N LEU A 230 -10.85 -3.61 -2.01
CA LEU A 230 -9.48 -3.24 -1.69
C LEU A 230 -8.75 -4.37 -0.98
N LEU A 231 -9.33 -4.97 0.06
CA LEU A 231 -8.69 -6.09 0.76
C LEU A 231 -8.41 -7.26 -0.19
N ALA A 232 -9.36 -7.63 -1.05
CA ALA A 232 -9.17 -8.64 -2.08
C ALA A 232 -8.00 -8.31 -3.01
N LEU A 233 -7.93 -7.07 -3.50
CA LEU A 233 -6.85 -6.60 -4.37
C LEU A 233 -5.48 -6.76 -3.69
N LEU A 234 -5.36 -6.32 -2.42
CA LEU A 234 -4.11 -6.39 -1.69
C LEU A 234 -3.65 -7.84 -1.48
N LEU A 235 -4.56 -8.76 -1.12
CA LEU A 235 -4.25 -10.18 -0.94
C LEU A 235 -3.83 -10.86 -2.25
N LEU A 236 -4.56 -10.61 -3.35
CA LEU A 236 -4.23 -11.16 -4.67
C LEU A 236 -2.86 -10.68 -5.17
N HIS A 237 -2.46 -9.45 -4.84
CA HIS A 237 -1.11 -8.98 -5.12
C HIS A 237 -0.07 -9.57 -4.18
N ASP A 238 -0.37 -9.64 -2.88
CA ASP A 238 0.56 -10.11 -1.87
C ASP A 238 0.89 -11.60 -2.04
N ALA A 239 -0.09 -12.41 -2.44
CA ALA A 239 0.04 -13.84 -2.72
C ALA A 239 1.20 -14.17 -3.67
N ARG A 240 1.54 -13.27 -4.59
CA ARG A 240 2.64 -13.43 -5.55
C ARG A 240 3.90 -12.62 -5.21
N ARG A 241 3.89 -11.88 -4.09
CA ARG A 241 5.00 -10.99 -3.69
C ARG A 241 6.35 -11.71 -3.65
N GLY A 242 6.38 -12.96 -3.16
CA GLY A 242 7.60 -13.73 -2.98
C GLY A 242 8.36 -14.03 -4.28
N THR A 243 7.66 -14.03 -5.42
CA THR A 243 8.21 -14.38 -6.73
C THR A 243 8.51 -13.16 -7.63
N ARG A 244 8.33 -11.93 -7.11
CA ARG A 244 8.59 -10.70 -7.87
C ARG A 244 10.06 -10.36 -8.02
N VAL A 245 10.89 -10.89 -7.16
CA VAL A 245 12.35 -10.80 -7.21
C VAL A 245 12.94 -12.18 -7.07
N ASP A 246 14.01 -12.45 -7.80
CA ASP A 246 14.77 -13.69 -7.68
C ASP A 246 15.74 -13.65 -6.48
N ALA A 247 16.59 -14.69 -6.36
CA ALA A 247 17.58 -14.80 -5.29
C ALA A 247 18.66 -13.71 -5.34
N ASP A 248 18.90 -13.13 -6.51
CA ASP A 248 19.86 -12.07 -6.74
C ASP A 248 19.24 -10.66 -6.58
N GLY A 249 17.95 -10.59 -6.26
CA GLY A 249 17.21 -9.33 -6.11
C GLY A 249 16.81 -8.69 -7.44
N GLU A 250 16.86 -9.48 -8.54
CA GLU A 250 16.43 -9.02 -9.86
C GLU A 250 14.91 -9.11 -10.03
N LEU A 251 14.35 -8.16 -10.74
CA LEU A 251 12.91 -8.14 -11.03
C LEU A 251 12.52 -9.30 -11.94
N VAL A 252 11.51 -10.08 -11.49
CA VAL A 252 10.89 -11.16 -12.27
C VAL A 252 9.53 -10.67 -12.79
N THR A 253 9.35 -10.68 -14.11
CA THR A 253 8.07 -10.26 -14.70
C THR A 253 6.96 -11.24 -14.35
N LEU A 254 5.71 -10.80 -14.38
CA LEU A 254 4.54 -11.64 -14.08
C LEU A 254 4.46 -12.89 -14.97
N GLU A 255 4.93 -12.77 -16.22
CA GLU A 255 5.01 -13.86 -17.20
C GLU A 255 6.03 -14.92 -16.79
N ASP A 256 7.14 -14.50 -16.17
CA ASP A 256 8.28 -15.35 -15.80
C ASP A 256 8.19 -15.87 -14.34
N GLN A 257 7.20 -15.44 -13.54
CA GLN A 257 7.05 -15.88 -12.15
C GLN A 257 6.64 -17.36 -12.06
N ASP A 258 7.28 -18.08 -11.12
CA ASP A 258 6.87 -19.41 -10.73
C ASP A 258 5.56 -19.37 -9.92
N ARG A 259 4.46 -19.71 -10.57
CA ARG A 259 3.12 -19.68 -9.95
C ARG A 259 2.95 -20.76 -8.87
N THR A 260 3.76 -21.81 -8.87
CA THR A 260 3.70 -22.85 -7.83
C THR A 260 4.23 -22.37 -6.49
N ALA A 261 5.04 -21.29 -6.50
CA ALA A 261 5.57 -20.63 -5.32
C ALA A 261 4.69 -19.49 -4.78
N TRP A 262 3.52 -19.25 -5.39
CA TRP A 262 2.56 -18.26 -4.89
C TRP A 262 1.84 -18.75 -3.64
N ASP A 263 1.41 -17.85 -2.78
CA ASP A 263 0.56 -18.16 -1.63
C ASP A 263 -0.90 -18.40 -2.10
N HIS A 264 -1.21 -19.65 -2.41
CA HIS A 264 -2.52 -20.03 -2.93
C HIS A 264 -3.63 -19.82 -1.90
N ALA A 265 -3.35 -19.98 -0.60
CA ALA A 265 -4.34 -19.75 0.44
C ALA A 265 -4.73 -18.26 0.53
N GLU A 266 -3.75 -17.37 0.42
CA GLU A 266 -3.99 -15.93 0.38
C GLU A 266 -4.72 -15.52 -0.91
N ALA A 267 -4.38 -16.11 -2.05
CA ALA A 267 -5.08 -15.89 -3.32
C ALA A 267 -6.55 -16.34 -3.26
N GLU A 268 -6.83 -17.50 -2.68
CA GLU A 268 -8.18 -18.01 -2.47
C GLU A 268 -9.01 -17.12 -1.54
N GLU A 269 -8.42 -16.62 -0.44
CA GLU A 269 -9.06 -15.65 0.44
C GLU A 269 -9.41 -14.38 -0.33
N GLY A 270 -8.49 -13.85 -1.13
CA GLY A 270 -8.70 -12.67 -1.96
C GLY A 270 -9.83 -12.86 -2.96
N ALA A 271 -9.86 -13.99 -3.65
CA ALA A 271 -10.93 -14.32 -4.61
C ALA A 271 -12.31 -14.44 -3.94
N ALA A 272 -12.39 -15.09 -2.78
CA ALA A 272 -13.64 -15.21 -2.02
C ALA A 272 -14.17 -13.84 -1.53
N LEU A 273 -13.28 -12.94 -1.12
CA LEU A 273 -13.63 -11.57 -0.74
C LEU A 273 -14.15 -10.76 -1.93
N LEU A 274 -13.51 -10.88 -3.08
CA LEU A 274 -13.94 -10.24 -4.31
C LEU A 274 -15.34 -10.70 -4.71
N GLU A 275 -15.59 -12.00 -4.69
CA GLU A 275 -16.92 -12.55 -5.00
C GLU A 275 -17.99 -12.01 -4.05
N ARG A 276 -17.68 -11.90 -2.75
CA ARG A 276 -18.59 -11.29 -1.77
C ARG A 276 -18.86 -9.81 -2.07
N ALA A 277 -17.85 -9.06 -2.50
CA ALA A 277 -17.99 -7.65 -2.87
C ALA A 277 -18.86 -7.49 -4.11
N LEU A 278 -18.62 -8.29 -5.16
CA LEU A 278 -19.36 -8.25 -6.42
C LEU A 278 -20.84 -8.60 -6.25
N ARG A 279 -21.17 -9.53 -5.35
CA ARG A 279 -22.59 -9.86 -5.02
C ARG A 279 -23.40 -8.67 -4.48
N ARG A 280 -22.76 -7.58 -4.05
CA ARG A 280 -23.43 -6.33 -3.64
C ARG A 280 -23.94 -5.51 -4.83
N GLY A 281 -23.55 -5.84 -6.07
CA GLY A 281 -24.05 -5.21 -7.30
C GLY A 281 -23.62 -3.75 -7.49
N ARG A 282 -22.59 -3.30 -6.81
CA ARG A 282 -22.02 -1.94 -6.88
C ARG A 282 -20.53 -2.02 -7.14
N PRO A 283 -20.09 -2.42 -8.35
CA PRO A 283 -18.67 -2.51 -8.66
C PRO A 283 -18.02 -1.13 -8.66
N GLY A 284 -16.91 -1.02 -7.97
CA GLY A 284 -16.08 0.18 -7.92
C GLY A 284 -14.63 -0.12 -8.34
N PRO A 285 -13.75 0.89 -8.30
CA PRO A 285 -12.41 0.78 -8.87
C PRO A 285 -11.55 -0.31 -8.22
N TYR A 286 -11.66 -0.55 -6.92
CA TYR A 286 -10.86 -1.58 -6.25
C TYR A 286 -11.37 -2.99 -6.55
N GLN A 287 -12.68 -3.19 -6.68
CA GLN A 287 -13.26 -4.46 -7.11
C GLN A 287 -12.81 -4.82 -8.54
N ILE A 288 -12.81 -3.84 -9.46
CA ILE A 288 -12.36 -4.07 -10.84
C ILE A 288 -10.87 -4.40 -10.89
N GLN A 289 -10.02 -3.67 -10.14
CA GLN A 289 -8.60 -3.98 -10.03
C GLN A 289 -8.36 -5.36 -9.40
N ALA A 290 -9.15 -5.75 -8.39
CA ALA A 290 -9.09 -7.08 -7.80
C ALA A 290 -9.50 -8.17 -8.81
N ALA A 291 -10.51 -7.91 -9.66
CA ALA A 291 -10.90 -8.84 -10.73
C ALA A 291 -9.76 -9.01 -11.76
N ILE A 292 -9.09 -7.92 -12.16
CA ILE A 292 -7.90 -8.00 -13.02
C ILE A 292 -6.80 -8.86 -12.35
N ALA A 293 -6.53 -8.62 -11.08
CA ALA A 293 -5.54 -9.43 -10.34
C ALA A 293 -5.96 -10.90 -10.25
N ALA A 294 -7.26 -11.20 -10.09
CA ALA A 294 -7.79 -12.55 -10.05
C ALA A 294 -7.60 -13.28 -11.39
N CYS A 295 -7.78 -12.62 -12.54
CA CYS A 295 -7.49 -13.23 -13.86
C CYS A 295 -6.07 -13.79 -13.96
N HIS A 296 -5.11 -13.15 -13.28
CA HIS A 296 -3.73 -13.63 -13.23
C HIS A 296 -3.52 -14.77 -12.21
N THR A 297 -4.16 -14.69 -11.04
CA THR A 297 -3.95 -15.67 -9.96
C THR A 297 -4.71 -16.97 -10.18
N THR A 298 -5.80 -16.97 -10.93
CA THR A 298 -6.58 -18.17 -11.27
C THR A 298 -6.04 -18.91 -12.49
N ALA A 299 -5.26 -18.26 -13.34
CA ALA A 299 -4.65 -18.90 -14.50
C ALA A 299 -3.51 -19.85 -14.07
N ALA A 300 -3.53 -21.11 -14.52
CA ALA A 300 -2.53 -22.11 -14.17
C ALA A 300 -1.12 -21.73 -14.69
N THR A 301 -1.04 -21.17 -15.88
CA THR A 301 0.20 -20.65 -16.45
C THR A 301 0.01 -19.21 -16.96
N ALA A 302 1.09 -18.53 -17.26
CA ALA A 302 1.03 -17.17 -17.84
C ALA A 302 0.27 -17.12 -19.18
N ARG A 303 0.33 -18.23 -19.94
CA ARG A 303 -0.35 -18.36 -21.25
C ARG A 303 -1.85 -18.53 -21.11
N ASP A 304 -2.32 -19.06 -19.97
CA ASP A 304 -3.75 -19.29 -19.69
C ASP A 304 -4.43 -18.03 -19.16
N THR A 305 -3.71 -16.91 -18.99
CA THR A 305 -4.30 -15.65 -18.58
C THR A 305 -5.25 -15.15 -19.64
N ASP A 306 -6.51 -14.92 -19.29
CA ASP A 306 -7.52 -14.32 -20.19
C ASP A 306 -7.29 -12.83 -20.36
N TRP A 307 -6.44 -12.50 -21.34
CA TRP A 307 -6.09 -11.12 -21.66
C TRP A 307 -7.27 -10.34 -22.26
N ALA A 308 -8.24 -11.01 -22.87
CA ALA A 308 -9.45 -10.36 -23.39
C ALA A 308 -10.31 -9.84 -22.23
N ASP A 309 -10.53 -10.66 -21.19
CA ASP A 309 -11.19 -10.24 -19.96
C ASP A 309 -10.41 -9.12 -19.25
N VAL A 310 -9.08 -9.24 -19.14
CA VAL A 310 -8.24 -8.21 -18.54
C VAL A 310 -8.39 -6.87 -19.28
N ALA A 311 -8.36 -6.88 -20.61
CA ALA A 311 -8.54 -5.67 -21.43
C ALA A 311 -9.94 -5.06 -21.28
N ALA A 312 -10.98 -5.88 -21.21
CA ALA A 312 -12.35 -5.45 -20.94
C ALA A 312 -12.50 -4.81 -19.56
N LEU A 313 -11.95 -5.43 -18.50
CA LEU A 313 -11.95 -4.88 -17.14
C LEU A 313 -11.20 -3.56 -17.05
N TYR A 314 -10.05 -3.41 -17.72
CA TYR A 314 -9.38 -2.11 -17.83
C TYR A 314 -10.24 -1.08 -18.57
N GLY A 315 -11.01 -1.48 -19.59
CA GLY A 315 -11.99 -0.62 -20.27
C GLY A 315 -13.02 -0.06 -19.30
N GLU A 316 -13.56 -0.91 -18.42
CA GLU A 316 -14.47 -0.49 -17.35
C GLU A 316 -13.78 0.45 -16.34
N LEU A 317 -12.56 0.10 -15.93
CA LEU A 317 -11.79 0.90 -14.97
C LEU A 317 -11.50 2.29 -15.50
N VAL A 318 -11.14 2.44 -16.78
CA VAL A 318 -10.92 3.75 -17.44
C VAL A 318 -12.16 4.63 -17.41
N ARG A 319 -13.37 4.05 -17.51
CA ARG A 319 -14.62 4.82 -17.45
C ARG A 319 -14.88 5.41 -16.06
N ILE A 320 -14.44 4.71 -15.00
CA ILE A 320 -14.63 5.15 -13.60
C ILE A 320 -13.46 6.03 -13.16
N VAL A 321 -12.25 5.66 -13.53
CA VAL A 321 -10.99 6.35 -13.18
C VAL A 321 -10.20 6.62 -14.45
N PRO A 322 -10.45 7.74 -15.14
CA PRO A 322 -9.76 8.10 -16.40
C PRO A 322 -8.33 8.58 -16.13
N SER A 323 -7.53 7.77 -15.42
CA SER A 323 -6.13 8.07 -15.12
C SER A 323 -5.23 7.66 -16.30
N PRO A 324 -4.22 8.48 -16.68
CA PRO A 324 -3.24 8.12 -17.69
C PRO A 324 -2.52 6.79 -17.39
N VAL A 325 -2.24 6.49 -16.11
CA VAL A 325 -1.63 5.21 -15.69
C VAL A 325 -2.59 4.03 -15.94
N VAL A 326 -3.88 4.18 -15.65
CA VAL A 326 -4.88 3.13 -15.96
C VAL A 326 -4.99 2.90 -17.47
N ARG A 327 -4.94 3.96 -18.26
CA ARG A 327 -4.93 3.87 -19.73
C ARG A 327 -3.66 3.19 -20.27
N LEU A 328 -2.50 3.43 -19.63
CA LEU A 328 -1.26 2.74 -19.98
C LEU A 328 -1.35 1.24 -19.69
N ASN A 329 -1.87 0.85 -18.53
CA ASN A 329 -2.09 -0.55 -18.19
C ASN A 329 -3.10 -1.23 -19.15
N ARG A 330 -4.14 -0.49 -19.57
CA ARG A 330 -5.05 -0.95 -20.61
C ARG A 330 -4.32 -1.19 -21.93
N ALA A 331 -3.39 -0.32 -22.32
CA ALA A 331 -2.61 -0.49 -23.54
C ALA A 331 -1.77 -1.79 -23.53
N VAL A 332 -1.21 -2.16 -22.36
CA VAL A 332 -0.55 -3.45 -22.16
C VAL A 332 -1.54 -4.59 -22.38
N ALA A 333 -2.69 -4.55 -21.70
CA ALA A 333 -3.70 -5.62 -21.78
C ALA A 333 -4.23 -5.82 -23.21
N VAL A 334 -4.52 -4.72 -23.93
CA VAL A 334 -4.93 -4.75 -25.34
C VAL A 334 -3.80 -5.29 -26.23
N GLY A 335 -2.55 -4.88 -25.97
CA GLY A 335 -1.38 -5.41 -26.71
C GLY A 335 -1.17 -6.91 -26.52
N MET A 336 -1.53 -7.44 -25.36
CA MET A 336 -1.48 -8.88 -25.08
C MET A 336 -2.69 -9.64 -25.67
N ALA A 337 -3.86 -9.03 -25.71
CA ALA A 337 -5.11 -9.63 -26.20
C ALA A 337 -5.22 -9.59 -27.73
N GLU A 338 -4.93 -8.45 -28.34
CA GLU A 338 -5.21 -8.14 -29.75
C GLU A 338 -3.93 -8.04 -30.60
N GLY A 339 -2.78 -8.08 -29.95
CA GLY A 339 -1.46 -7.98 -30.57
C GLY A 339 -0.75 -6.65 -30.29
N PRO A 340 0.60 -6.64 -30.36
CA PRO A 340 1.43 -5.51 -29.95
C PRO A 340 1.11 -4.18 -30.63
N ASP A 341 0.72 -4.21 -31.91
CA ASP A 341 0.42 -2.99 -32.67
C ASP A 341 -0.84 -2.27 -32.14
N ALA A 342 -1.84 -3.00 -31.68
CA ALA A 342 -3.03 -2.42 -31.04
C ALA A 342 -2.65 -1.70 -29.73
N GLY A 343 -1.79 -2.31 -28.92
CA GLY A 343 -1.24 -1.68 -27.71
C GLY A 343 -0.40 -0.43 -28.03
N LEU A 344 0.47 -0.50 -29.05
CA LEU A 344 1.31 0.62 -29.49
C LEU A 344 0.49 1.83 -29.95
N ALA A 345 -0.67 1.60 -30.59
CA ALA A 345 -1.56 2.69 -30.97
C ALA A 345 -2.06 3.49 -29.73
N LEU A 346 -2.45 2.79 -28.66
CA LEU A 346 -2.88 3.41 -27.39
C LEU A 346 -1.72 4.11 -26.66
N VAL A 347 -0.52 3.53 -26.69
CA VAL A 347 0.68 4.18 -26.13
C VAL A 347 0.99 5.48 -26.88
N ALA A 348 0.90 5.49 -28.21
CA ALA A 348 1.14 6.68 -29.02
C ALA A 348 0.12 7.81 -28.74
N GLU A 349 -1.12 7.48 -28.33
CA GLU A 349 -2.09 8.48 -27.86
C GLU A 349 -1.63 9.13 -26.55
N LEU A 350 -1.20 8.33 -25.57
CA LEU A 350 -0.70 8.82 -24.28
C LEU A 350 0.57 9.68 -24.44
N GLU A 351 1.45 9.31 -25.37
CA GLU A 351 2.65 10.10 -25.68
C GLU A 351 2.29 11.48 -26.26
N ARG A 352 1.29 11.56 -27.13
CA ARG A 352 0.82 12.84 -27.70
C ARG A 352 0.17 13.75 -26.67
N GLU A 353 -0.50 13.20 -25.68
CA GLU A 353 -1.12 13.94 -24.58
C GLU A 353 -0.07 14.49 -23.60
N GLY A 354 1.09 13.81 -23.46
CA GLY A 354 2.24 14.27 -22.68
C GLY A 354 2.11 14.16 -21.15
N GLU A 355 0.99 13.70 -20.63
CA GLU A 355 0.74 13.62 -19.16
C GLU A 355 1.70 12.66 -18.43
N LEU A 356 2.26 11.65 -19.12
CA LEU A 356 3.21 10.67 -18.58
C LEU A 356 4.66 10.91 -19.02
N SER A 357 5.03 12.10 -19.46
CA SER A 357 6.37 12.40 -20.02
C SER A 357 7.54 12.11 -19.07
N GLY A 358 7.32 12.20 -17.75
CA GLY A 358 8.30 11.86 -16.70
C GLY A 358 8.15 10.46 -16.12
N TYR A 359 7.26 9.63 -16.64
CA TYR A 359 6.94 8.32 -16.07
C TYR A 359 7.64 7.21 -16.87
N HIS A 360 8.68 6.60 -16.27
CA HIS A 360 9.55 5.61 -16.94
C HIS A 360 8.80 4.40 -17.52
N LEU A 361 7.64 4.02 -16.95
CA LEU A 361 6.86 2.89 -17.44
C LEU A 361 6.18 3.18 -18.80
N LEU A 362 5.99 4.45 -19.21
CA LEU A 362 5.48 4.75 -20.55
C LEU A 362 6.46 4.28 -21.63
N PRO A 363 7.72 4.76 -21.70
CA PRO A 363 8.69 4.26 -22.67
C PRO A 363 9.06 2.79 -22.45
N ALA A 364 9.02 2.25 -21.22
CA ALA A 364 9.25 0.83 -20.96
C ALA A 364 8.15 -0.06 -21.58
N THR A 365 6.89 0.34 -21.46
CA THR A 365 5.74 -0.34 -22.09
C THR A 365 5.86 -0.31 -23.62
N ARG A 366 6.18 0.86 -24.18
CA ARG A 366 6.43 0.97 -25.61
C ARG A 366 7.54 0.02 -26.08
N ALA A 367 8.65 -0.02 -25.32
CA ALA A 367 9.78 -0.89 -25.62
C ALA A 367 9.41 -2.38 -25.62
N ASP A 368 8.64 -2.83 -24.62
CA ASP A 368 8.21 -4.23 -24.54
C ASP A 368 7.27 -4.61 -25.70
N LEU A 369 6.31 -3.76 -26.05
CA LEU A 369 5.42 -3.99 -27.19
C LEU A 369 6.18 -3.99 -28.53
N LEU A 370 7.16 -3.09 -28.72
CA LEU A 370 8.04 -3.09 -29.89
C LEU A 370 8.90 -4.36 -29.97
N ARG A 371 9.46 -4.79 -28.85
CA ARG A 371 10.21 -6.06 -28.77
C ARG A 371 9.34 -7.25 -29.15
N ARG A 372 8.11 -7.33 -28.64
CA ARG A 372 7.14 -8.39 -28.95
C ARG A 372 6.71 -8.38 -30.43
N SER A 373 6.72 -7.24 -31.09
CA SER A 373 6.46 -7.12 -32.55
C SER A 373 7.72 -7.34 -33.43
N GLY A 374 8.88 -7.66 -32.80
CA GLY A 374 10.14 -7.88 -33.52
C GLY A 374 10.87 -6.60 -33.96
N ARG A 375 10.39 -5.41 -33.54
CA ARG A 375 10.98 -4.09 -33.86
C ARG A 375 12.11 -3.75 -32.86
N THR A 376 13.15 -4.59 -32.83
CA THR A 376 14.21 -4.57 -31.81
C THR A 376 15.02 -3.27 -31.75
N THR A 377 15.23 -2.61 -32.92
CA THR A 377 15.96 -1.32 -32.97
C THR A 377 15.17 -0.20 -32.28
N GLU A 378 13.88 -0.12 -32.56
CA GLU A 378 13.01 0.88 -31.92
C GLU A 378 12.78 0.55 -30.41
N ALA A 379 12.70 -0.74 -30.07
CA ALA A 379 12.63 -1.17 -28.69
C ALA A 379 13.85 -0.72 -27.88
N ALA A 380 15.06 -0.86 -28.45
CA ALA A 380 16.29 -0.41 -27.78
C ALA A 380 16.26 1.09 -27.46
N LEU A 381 15.86 1.94 -28.41
CA LEU A 381 15.73 3.39 -28.18
C LEU A 381 14.70 3.71 -27.09
N ALA A 382 13.59 2.98 -27.04
CA ALA A 382 12.57 3.17 -26.03
C ALA A 382 13.05 2.71 -24.63
N TYR A 383 13.85 1.62 -24.53
CA TYR A 383 14.49 1.21 -23.26
C TYR A 383 15.53 2.23 -22.79
N GLU A 384 16.32 2.82 -23.69
CA GLU A 384 17.24 3.91 -23.35
C GLU A 384 16.48 5.09 -22.71
N ARG A 385 15.36 5.47 -23.29
CA ARG A 385 14.51 6.53 -22.74
C ARG A 385 13.93 6.17 -21.37
N ALA A 386 13.53 4.92 -21.14
CA ALA A 386 13.06 4.45 -19.84
C ALA A 386 14.17 4.52 -18.77
N LEU A 387 15.41 4.18 -19.14
CA LEU A 387 16.58 4.23 -18.27
C LEU A 387 16.94 5.65 -17.80
N GLU A 388 16.63 6.68 -18.58
CA GLU A 388 16.83 8.08 -18.16
C GLU A 388 15.87 8.51 -17.05
N LEU A 389 14.72 7.82 -16.90
CA LEU A 389 13.62 8.22 -16.02
C LEU A 389 13.48 7.32 -14.79
N VAL A 390 14.05 6.10 -14.80
CA VAL A 390 13.86 5.13 -13.72
C VAL A 390 14.66 5.50 -12.49
N GLU A 391 14.01 5.46 -11.32
CA GLU A 391 14.62 5.79 -10.03
C GLU A 391 14.89 4.56 -9.15
N ASN A 392 14.19 3.42 -9.39
CA ASN A 392 14.40 2.18 -8.65
C ASN A 392 15.53 1.36 -9.27
N ASP A 393 16.47 0.87 -8.45
CA ASP A 393 17.66 0.17 -8.92
C ASP A 393 17.35 -1.22 -9.51
N ALA A 394 16.38 -1.95 -8.96
CA ALA A 394 16.00 -3.27 -9.50
C ALA A 394 15.32 -3.13 -10.88
N GLU A 395 14.46 -2.13 -11.05
CA GLU A 395 13.85 -1.83 -12.36
C GLU A 395 14.91 -1.36 -13.37
N ARG A 396 15.89 -0.55 -12.93
CA ARG A 396 17.01 -0.11 -13.76
C ARG A 396 17.84 -1.28 -14.28
N ARG A 397 18.18 -2.26 -13.41
CA ARG A 397 18.91 -3.47 -13.82
C ARG A 397 18.11 -4.28 -14.84
N PHE A 398 16.81 -4.45 -14.58
CA PHE A 398 15.90 -5.13 -15.50
C PHE A 398 15.87 -4.46 -16.89
N LEU A 399 15.74 -3.13 -16.94
CA LEU A 399 15.74 -2.38 -18.22
C LEU A 399 17.07 -2.49 -18.97
N HIS A 400 18.21 -2.48 -18.25
CA HIS A 400 19.51 -2.73 -18.86
C HIS A 400 19.62 -4.12 -19.49
N LYS A 401 19.11 -5.16 -18.80
CA LYS A 401 19.08 -6.53 -19.33
C LYS A 401 18.25 -6.59 -20.63
N ARG A 402 17.05 -6.02 -20.62
CA ARG A 402 16.17 -5.98 -21.82
C ARG A 402 16.78 -5.20 -22.98
N LEU A 403 17.46 -4.09 -22.69
CA LEU A 403 18.20 -3.33 -23.71
C LEU A 403 19.33 -4.15 -24.34
N ALA A 404 20.11 -4.87 -23.53
CA ALA A 404 21.17 -5.74 -24.01
C ALA A 404 20.63 -6.88 -24.90
N GLU A 405 19.50 -7.50 -24.54
CA GLU A 405 18.83 -8.52 -25.33
C GLU A 405 18.43 -7.95 -26.72
N CYS A 406 17.86 -6.75 -26.77
CA CYS A 406 17.49 -6.10 -28.04
C CYS A 406 18.70 -5.80 -28.93
N ARG A 407 19.82 -5.37 -28.35
CA ARG A 407 21.07 -5.08 -29.08
C ARG A 407 21.73 -6.34 -29.64
N SER A 408 21.78 -7.41 -28.84
CA SER A 408 22.34 -8.71 -29.27
C SER A 408 21.52 -9.33 -30.41
N ALA A 409 20.20 -9.12 -30.45
CA ALA A 409 19.34 -9.58 -31.53
C ALA A 409 19.57 -8.81 -32.87
N GLN A 410 20.28 -7.68 -32.83
CA GLN A 410 20.61 -6.87 -34.02
C GLN A 410 21.96 -7.23 -34.65
N GLU A 411 22.86 -7.92 -33.90
CA GLU A 411 24.12 -8.35 -34.48
C GLU A 411 23.89 -9.48 -35.48
N PRO A 412 24.26 -9.33 -36.75
CA PRO A 412 24.14 -10.42 -37.71
C PRO A 412 25.06 -11.57 -37.27
N PHE A 413 24.52 -12.78 -37.27
CA PHE A 413 25.28 -14.00 -36.99
C PHE A 413 26.43 -14.07 -38.02
N VAL A 414 27.59 -13.59 -37.65
CA VAL A 414 28.83 -13.77 -38.44
C VAL A 414 29.21 -15.23 -38.31
N GLY A 415 28.57 -16.04 -39.15
CA GLY A 415 28.81 -17.47 -39.25
C GLY A 415 30.25 -17.73 -39.55
N GLY A 416 30.95 -18.33 -38.61
CA GLY A 416 32.32 -18.78 -38.75
C GLY A 416 32.43 -19.68 -39.99
N ALA A 417 33.12 -19.19 -41.01
CA ALA A 417 33.49 -19.97 -42.16
C ALA A 417 34.28 -21.20 -41.69
N ARG A 418 33.66 -22.35 -41.76
CA ARG A 418 34.35 -23.64 -41.55
C ARG A 418 35.41 -23.75 -42.66
N THR A 419 36.65 -23.46 -42.34
CA THR A 419 37.80 -23.83 -43.16
C THR A 419 37.90 -25.35 -43.14
N THR A 420 37.45 -25.97 -44.24
CA THR A 420 37.68 -27.40 -44.51
C THR A 420 39.19 -27.63 -44.72
N PRO A 421 39.82 -28.62 -44.00
CA PRO A 421 41.21 -28.94 -44.24
C PRO A 421 41.34 -29.64 -45.60
N ARG A 422 42.15 -29.11 -46.52
CA ARG A 422 42.54 -29.79 -47.73
C ARG A 422 43.39 -31.00 -47.40
N HIS A 423 42.85 -32.19 -47.66
CA HIS A 423 43.59 -33.45 -47.67
C HIS A 423 44.70 -33.34 -48.73
N ARG A 424 45.98 -33.31 -48.32
CA ARG A 424 47.13 -33.63 -49.17
C ARG A 424 47.20 -35.15 -49.31
N ARG A 425 47.10 -35.69 -50.52
CA ARG A 425 47.47 -37.08 -50.86
C ARG A 425 49.01 -37.18 -50.88
N PRO A 426 49.58 -38.27 -50.34
CA PRO A 426 51.00 -38.57 -50.54
C PRO A 426 51.24 -39.26 -51.86
N ARG A 427 52.43 -38.97 -52.46
CA ARG A 427 53.05 -39.81 -53.50
C ARG A 427 53.87 -40.89 -52.84
#